data_8d5f356a411768ecbc6edae67dbb95d6
#
_entry.id   8d5f356a411768ecbc6edae67dbb95d6
#
_cell.length_a   1.000
_cell.length_b   1.000
_cell.length_c   1.000
_cell.angle_alpha   90.00
_cell.angle_beta   90.00
_cell.angle_gamma   90.00
#
_symmetry.space_group_name_H-M   'P 1'
#
loop_
_entity.id
_entity.type
_entity.pdbx_description
1 polymer ?
#
loop_
_entity_poly.entity_id
_entity_poly.type
_entity_poly.pdbx_seq_one_letter_code
_entity_poly.pdbx_strand_id
1 'polypeptide(L)'
;MRRVPRQRRRDESDDCGFSYVELVVAVVILGIIVVPVFDVFTSVIAGSSKATADVKVDLVMQGVADRVNRAAMSCDYTPYVEAAAEMAGWPDSAATVSHMRYAAGAGGSVTWIAGACPAGGVNVTLVQMVQVTMTDPQSGATRTLQMVKSNV
;
A
#
# COMPACT_ATOMS: atom_id res chain seq x y z
N MET A 1 31.53 -60.47 -58.79
CA MET A 1 30.52 -59.56 -58.14
C MET A 1 30.17 -60.11 -56.76
N ARG A 2 30.72 -59.57 -55.67
CA ARG A 2 30.50 -59.98 -54.28
C ARG A 2 29.39 -59.11 -53.67
N ARG A 3 28.27 -59.71 -53.31
CA ARG A 3 27.18 -59.08 -52.62
C ARG A 3 27.54 -58.92 -51.10
N VAL A 4 27.58 -57.71 -50.65
CA VAL A 4 27.78 -57.36 -49.21
C VAL A 4 26.40 -57.52 -48.56
N PRO A 5 26.27 -58.27 -47.46
CA PRO A 5 25.01 -58.35 -46.73
C PRO A 5 24.77 -57.06 -45.95
N ARG A 6 23.62 -56.38 -46.14
CA ARG A 6 23.14 -55.26 -45.34
C ARG A 6 22.79 -55.75 -43.92
N GLN A 7 23.64 -55.41 -42.94
CA GLN A 7 23.28 -55.60 -41.58
C GLN A 7 22.12 -54.63 -41.25
N ARG A 8 20.96 -55.19 -41.02
CA ARG A 8 19.81 -54.51 -40.42
C ARG A 8 20.19 -54.20 -38.96
N ARG A 9 20.50 -52.94 -38.67
CA ARG A 9 20.47 -52.46 -37.30
C ARG A 9 19.05 -52.61 -36.81
N ARG A 10 18.82 -53.56 -35.91
CA ARG A 10 17.66 -53.53 -35.03
C ARG A 10 17.92 -52.34 -34.09
N ASP A 11 17.18 -51.23 -34.28
CA ASP A 11 16.93 -50.29 -33.23
C ASP A 11 16.09 -51.05 -32.18
N GLU A 12 16.78 -51.64 -31.20
CA GLU A 12 16.19 -52.02 -29.93
C GLU A 12 15.83 -50.70 -29.27
N SER A 13 14.59 -50.27 -29.50
CA SER A 13 13.94 -49.32 -28.62
C SER A 13 13.87 -50.02 -27.26
N ASP A 14 14.81 -49.66 -26.35
CA ASP A 14 14.69 -49.96 -24.95
C ASP A 14 13.43 -49.27 -24.44
N ASP A 15 12.27 -49.94 -24.56
CA ASP A 15 11.06 -49.65 -23.82
C ASP A 15 11.34 -49.99 -22.35
N CYS A 16 12.10 -49.08 -21.69
CA CYS A 16 12.26 -49.07 -20.25
C CYS A 16 10.92 -48.73 -19.63
N GLY A 17 10.09 -49.72 -19.40
CA GLY A 17 8.86 -49.56 -18.65
C GLY A 17 9.17 -49.00 -17.28
N PHE A 18 8.47 -47.90 -16.92
CA PHE A 18 8.60 -47.31 -15.60
C PHE A 18 8.35 -48.35 -14.50
N SER A 19 9.29 -48.51 -13.58
CA SER A 19 9.10 -49.37 -12.41
C SER A 19 8.02 -48.73 -11.51
N TYR A 20 7.14 -49.57 -10.93
CA TYR A 20 6.15 -49.15 -9.95
C TYR A 20 6.77 -48.31 -8.83
N VAL A 21 7.98 -48.67 -8.38
CA VAL A 21 8.73 -47.95 -7.34
C VAL A 21 9.11 -46.56 -7.83
N GLU A 22 9.52 -46.40 -9.08
CA GLU A 22 9.88 -45.09 -9.65
C GLU A 22 8.68 -44.15 -9.74
N LEU A 23 7.51 -44.70 -10.09
CA LEU A 23 6.26 -43.94 -10.10
C LEU A 23 5.87 -43.49 -8.69
N VAL A 24 5.98 -44.36 -7.69
CA VAL A 24 5.69 -43.99 -6.28
C VAL A 24 6.65 -42.92 -5.78
N VAL A 25 7.94 -43.06 -6.06
CA VAL A 25 8.94 -42.05 -5.66
C VAL A 25 8.70 -40.71 -6.37
N ALA A 26 8.35 -40.72 -7.65
CA ALA A 26 8.03 -39.51 -8.40
C ALA A 26 6.82 -38.76 -7.79
N VAL A 27 5.75 -39.47 -7.44
CA VAL A 27 4.55 -38.89 -6.82
C VAL A 27 4.87 -38.29 -5.44
N VAL A 28 5.69 -38.99 -4.64
CA VAL A 28 6.12 -38.47 -3.33
C VAL A 28 6.95 -37.19 -3.48
N ILE A 29 7.92 -37.17 -4.39
CA ILE A 29 8.73 -35.98 -4.64
C ILE A 29 7.85 -34.83 -5.13
N LEU A 30 6.92 -35.10 -6.04
CA LEU A 30 5.98 -34.13 -6.57
C LEU A 30 5.10 -33.54 -5.45
N GLY A 31 4.62 -34.36 -4.52
CA GLY A 31 3.84 -33.93 -3.35
C GLY A 31 4.64 -32.99 -2.42
N ILE A 32 5.92 -33.32 -2.18
CA ILE A 32 6.80 -32.48 -1.34
C ILE A 32 7.05 -31.11 -1.99
N ILE A 33 7.11 -31.01 -3.32
CA ILE A 33 7.40 -29.76 -4.03
C ILE A 33 6.12 -28.93 -4.22
N VAL A 34 4.98 -29.55 -4.50
CA VAL A 34 3.73 -28.87 -4.83
C VAL A 34 3.20 -28.07 -3.66
N VAL A 35 3.24 -28.61 -2.43
CA VAL A 35 2.71 -27.92 -1.25
C VAL A 35 3.39 -26.56 -0.99
N PRO A 36 4.73 -26.46 -0.87
CA PRO A 36 5.36 -25.15 -0.63
C PRO A 36 5.19 -24.18 -1.81
N VAL A 37 5.05 -24.67 -3.04
CA VAL A 37 4.78 -23.80 -4.18
C VAL A 37 3.41 -23.12 -4.05
N PHE A 38 2.37 -23.84 -3.63
CA PHE A 38 1.05 -23.26 -3.37
C PHE A 38 1.08 -22.24 -2.23
N ASP A 39 1.82 -22.49 -1.16
CA ASP A 39 1.97 -21.55 -0.04
C ASP A 39 2.63 -20.23 -0.49
N VAL A 40 3.63 -20.29 -1.36
CA VAL A 40 4.25 -19.10 -1.94
C VAL A 40 3.26 -18.34 -2.81
N PHE A 41 2.48 -19.01 -3.66
CA PHE A 41 1.49 -18.33 -4.50
C PHE A 41 0.42 -17.60 -3.68
N THR A 42 -0.10 -18.22 -2.63
CA THR A 42 -1.11 -17.57 -1.77
C THR A 42 -0.54 -16.36 -1.04
N SER A 43 0.68 -16.43 -0.56
CA SER A 43 1.35 -15.31 0.13
C SER A 43 1.67 -14.16 -0.81
N VAL A 44 2.06 -14.43 -2.07
CA VAL A 44 2.30 -13.39 -3.08
C VAL A 44 1.02 -12.67 -3.46
N ILE A 45 -0.10 -13.40 -3.65
CA ILE A 45 -1.39 -12.79 -3.97
C ILE A 45 -1.86 -11.90 -2.82
N ALA A 46 -1.77 -12.36 -1.57
CA ALA A 46 -2.13 -11.58 -0.40
C ALA A 46 -1.25 -10.34 -0.23
N GLY A 47 0.05 -10.46 -0.47
CA GLY A 47 1.00 -9.35 -0.44
C GLY A 47 0.73 -8.30 -1.51
N SER A 48 0.40 -8.73 -2.73
CA SER A 48 0.08 -7.85 -3.84
C SER A 48 -1.19 -7.04 -3.60
N SER A 49 -2.24 -7.65 -3.05
CA SER A 49 -3.48 -6.94 -2.74
C SER A 49 -3.27 -5.87 -1.66
N LYS A 50 -2.49 -6.17 -0.64
CA LYS A 50 -2.13 -5.21 0.42
C LYS A 50 -1.30 -4.06 -0.14
N ALA A 51 -0.30 -4.34 -0.96
CA ALA A 51 0.52 -3.30 -1.59
C ALA A 51 -0.32 -2.36 -2.48
N THR A 52 -1.29 -2.90 -3.21
CA THR A 52 -2.22 -2.09 -4.02
C THR A 52 -3.09 -1.18 -3.16
N ALA A 53 -3.57 -1.67 -2.02
CA ALA A 53 -4.36 -0.88 -1.08
C ALA A 53 -3.52 0.27 -0.48
N ASP A 54 -2.29 -0.03 -0.05
CA ASP A 54 -1.37 0.97 0.48
C ASP A 54 -1.08 2.08 -0.54
N VAL A 55 -0.82 1.74 -1.79
CA VAL A 55 -0.60 2.70 -2.88
C VAL A 55 -1.83 3.59 -3.13
N LYS A 56 -3.04 3.04 -3.06
CA LYS A 56 -4.26 3.85 -3.21
C LYS A 56 -4.37 4.91 -2.12
N VAL A 57 -4.15 4.54 -0.85
CA VAL A 57 -4.19 5.48 0.26
C VAL A 57 -3.11 6.55 0.11
N ASP A 58 -1.90 6.17 -0.30
CA ASP A 58 -0.80 7.11 -0.52
C ASP A 58 -1.11 8.12 -1.64
N LEU A 59 -1.75 7.70 -2.72
CA LEU A 59 -2.18 8.59 -3.81
C LEU A 59 -3.23 9.60 -3.33
N VAL A 60 -4.24 9.14 -2.58
CA VAL A 60 -5.26 10.04 -2.00
C VAL A 60 -4.60 11.01 -1.03
N MET A 61 -3.67 10.54 -0.20
CA MET A 61 -2.95 11.36 0.76
C MET A 61 -2.09 12.44 0.08
N GLN A 62 -1.47 12.15 -1.06
CA GLN A 62 -0.77 13.15 -1.86
C GLN A 62 -1.74 14.23 -2.38
N GLY A 63 -2.93 13.82 -2.84
CA GLY A 63 -3.99 14.74 -3.24
C GLY A 63 -4.46 15.63 -2.10
N VAL A 64 -4.60 15.09 -0.90
CA VAL A 64 -4.90 15.84 0.33
C VAL A 64 -3.80 16.86 0.63
N ALA A 65 -2.54 16.41 0.61
CA ALA A 65 -1.39 17.28 0.90
C ALA A 65 -1.32 18.48 -0.06
N ASP A 66 -1.53 18.24 -1.34
CA ASP A 66 -1.50 19.27 -2.37
C ASP A 66 -2.65 20.29 -2.17
N ARG A 67 -3.87 19.82 -1.90
CA ARG A 67 -5.03 20.69 -1.65
C ARG A 67 -4.86 21.52 -0.39
N VAL A 68 -4.47 20.90 0.73
CA VAL A 68 -4.24 21.61 1.99
C VAL A 68 -3.09 22.61 1.84
N ASN A 69 -2.01 22.28 1.14
CA ASN A 69 -0.90 23.21 0.91
C ASN A 69 -1.31 24.42 0.06
N ARG A 70 -2.12 24.24 -0.97
CA ARG A 70 -2.61 25.34 -1.82
C ARG A 70 -3.72 26.14 -1.20
N ALA A 71 -4.46 25.58 -0.23
CA ALA A 71 -5.49 26.31 0.48
C ALA A 71 -4.91 27.53 1.20
N ALA A 72 -5.65 28.62 1.26
CA ALA A 72 -5.31 29.74 2.10
C ALA A 72 -5.29 29.27 3.58
N MET A 73 -4.62 30.05 4.45
CA MET A 73 -4.68 29.78 5.88
C MET A 73 -6.13 29.82 6.35
N SER A 74 -6.57 28.75 7.00
CA SER A 74 -7.94 28.56 7.44
C SER A 74 -7.97 27.99 8.87
N CYS A 75 -9.09 28.17 9.53
CA CYS A 75 -9.35 27.53 10.83
C CYS A 75 -9.93 26.12 10.68
N ASP A 76 -10.28 25.71 9.46
CA ASP A 76 -10.80 24.40 9.14
C ASP A 76 -10.29 23.95 7.77
N TYR A 77 -9.65 22.80 7.72
CA TYR A 77 -9.19 22.17 6.49
C TYR A 77 -10.02 20.92 6.11
N THR A 78 -11.04 20.59 6.90
CA THR A 78 -11.91 19.43 6.68
C THR A 78 -12.50 19.42 5.26
N PRO A 79 -13.05 20.52 4.71
CA PRO A 79 -13.63 20.50 3.36
C PRO A 79 -12.62 20.17 2.25
N TYR A 80 -11.35 20.53 2.43
CA TYR A 80 -10.31 20.23 1.44
C TYR A 80 -9.90 18.76 1.47
N VAL A 81 -9.96 18.15 2.65
CA VAL A 81 -9.64 16.72 2.85
C VAL A 81 -10.79 15.85 2.36
N GLU A 82 -12.03 16.19 2.70
CA GLU A 82 -13.24 15.52 2.22
C GLU A 82 -13.34 15.55 0.69
N ALA A 83 -13.08 16.71 0.06
CA ALA A 83 -13.05 16.83 -1.39
C ALA A 83 -11.97 15.95 -2.06
N ALA A 84 -10.88 15.63 -1.36
CA ALA A 84 -9.90 14.67 -1.87
C ALA A 84 -10.37 13.22 -1.72
N ALA A 85 -11.08 12.90 -0.65
CA ALA A 85 -11.71 11.59 -0.44
C ALA A 85 -12.82 11.33 -1.49
N GLU A 86 -13.69 12.31 -1.73
CA GLU A 86 -14.75 12.23 -2.76
C GLU A 86 -14.17 11.96 -4.16
N MET A 87 -13.07 12.61 -4.53
CA MET A 87 -12.42 12.38 -5.84
C MET A 87 -11.89 10.96 -5.99
N ALA A 88 -11.55 10.31 -4.88
CA ALA A 88 -11.17 8.90 -4.85
C ALA A 88 -12.38 7.95 -4.80
N GLY A 89 -13.60 8.49 -4.73
CA GLY A 89 -14.83 7.74 -4.53
C GLY A 89 -14.99 7.19 -3.11
N TRP A 90 -14.35 7.84 -2.13
CA TRP A 90 -14.41 7.45 -0.73
C TRP A 90 -15.41 8.30 0.03
N PRO A 91 -16.10 7.76 1.05
CA PRO A 91 -16.99 8.52 1.90
C PRO A 91 -16.22 9.50 2.80
N ASP A 92 -16.87 10.57 3.25
CA ASP A 92 -16.27 11.57 4.15
C ASP A 92 -15.73 10.94 5.44
N SER A 93 -16.39 9.89 5.92
CA SER A 93 -15.95 9.11 7.10
C SER A 93 -14.59 8.40 6.94
N ALA A 94 -14.07 8.31 5.71
CA ALA A 94 -12.74 7.78 5.43
C ALA A 94 -11.62 8.75 5.85
N ALA A 95 -11.96 10.00 6.11
CA ALA A 95 -11.03 11.07 6.46
C ALA A 95 -11.26 11.55 7.89
N THR A 96 -10.18 11.74 8.63
CA THR A 96 -10.19 12.42 9.94
C THR A 96 -9.15 13.50 9.95
N VAL A 97 -9.55 14.70 10.36
CA VAL A 97 -8.68 15.89 10.42
C VAL A 97 -8.57 16.35 11.85
N SER A 98 -7.36 16.59 12.31
CA SER A 98 -7.10 17.26 13.58
C SER A 98 -6.16 18.45 13.39
N HIS A 99 -6.38 19.48 14.16
CA HIS A 99 -5.68 20.73 14.04
C HIS A 99 -4.97 21.06 15.35
N MET A 100 -3.75 21.54 15.24
CA MET A 100 -3.00 22.13 16.33
C MET A 100 -2.43 23.47 15.88
N ARG A 101 -2.26 24.40 16.79
CA ARG A 101 -1.57 25.67 16.55
C ARG A 101 -0.37 25.81 17.44
N TYR A 102 0.62 26.51 16.95
CA TYR A 102 1.80 26.86 17.69
C TYR A 102 1.53 28.11 18.55
N ALA A 103 1.76 28.05 19.83
CA ALA A 103 1.56 29.17 20.72
C ALA A 103 2.75 29.32 21.67
N ALA A 104 3.16 30.57 21.87
CA ALA A 104 4.15 30.89 22.86
C ALA A 104 3.53 30.75 24.25
N GLY A 105 4.12 29.93 25.09
CA GLY A 105 3.78 29.78 26.50
C GLY A 105 4.45 30.80 27.36
N ALA A 106 4.08 30.85 28.62
CA ALA A 106 4.74 31.70 29.63
C ALA A 106 6.24 31.35 29.73
N GLY A 107 7.10 32.34 29.73
CA GLY A 107 8.55 32.16 29.85
C GLY A 107 9.27 31.81 28.54
N GLY A 108 8.64 32.01 27.37
CA GLY A 108 9.26 31.76 26.07
C GLY A 108 9.25 30.28 25.63
N SER A 109 8.63 29.38 26.40
CA SER A 109 8.37 28.04 26.00
C SER A 109 7.32 28.02 24.89
N VAL A 110 7.52 27.19 23.91
CA VAL A 110 6.60 27.07 22.75
C VAL A 110 6.01 25.70 22.75
N THR A 111 4.69 25.62 22.56
CA THR A 111 3.96 24.36 22.60
C THR A 111 2.87 24.31 21.54
N TRP A 112 2.53 23.10 21.12
CA TRP A 112 1.39 22.86 20.28
C TRP A 112 0.12 22.77 21.11
N ILE A 113 -0.86 23.58 20.77
CA ILE A 113 -2.16 23.62 21.44
C ILE A 113 -3.24 23.10 20.45
N ALA A 114 -4.18 22.30 20.95
CA ALA A 114 -5.29 21.82 20.16
C ALA A 114 -6.15 22.96 19.61
N GLY A 115 -6.66 22.77 18.40
CA GLY A 115 -7.46 23.75 17.66
C GLY A 115 -6.63 24.53 16.63
N ALA A 116 -7.29 24.83 15.50
CA ALA A 116 -6.63 25.43 14.35
C ALA A 116 -6.29 26.92 14.54
N CYS A 117 -7.17 27.67 15.19
CA CYS A 117 -7.04 29.11 15.34
C CYS A 117 -7.10 29.57 16.79
N PRO A 118 -6.44 30.71 17.13
CA PRO A 118 -6.71 31.45 18.35
C PRO A 118 -8.11 32.12 18.31
N ALA A 119 -8.56 32.66 19.42
CA ALA A 119 -9.89 33.27 19.51
C ALA A 119 -10.14 34.45 18.53
N GLY A 120 -9.08 35.08 18.01
CA GLY A 120 -9.16 36.10 16.97
C GLY A 120 -9.14 35.64 15.54
N GLY A 121 -9.14 34.34 15.31
CA GLY A 121 -9.05 33.76 13.95
C GLY A 121 -7.63 33.68 13.40
N VAL A 122 -7.49 33.64 12.08
CA VAL A 122 -6.19 33.56 11.37
C VAL A 122 -5.45 34.91 11.52
N ASN A 123 -4.18 34.85 11.88
CA ASN A 123 -3.29 36.01 11.94
C ASN A 123 -1.95 35.73 11.21
N VAL A 124 -1.16 36.77 10.99
CA VAL A 124 0.10 36.70 10.23
C VAL A 124 1.19 35.85 10.88
N THR A 125 1.10 35.63 12.19
CA THR A 125 2.10 34.83 12.94
C THR A 125 1.62 33.39 13.21
N LEU A 126 0.46 33.03 12.67
CA LEU A 126 -0.13 31.72 12.92
C LEU A 126 0.67 30.61 12.23
N VAL A 127 1.12 29.68 13.02
CA VAL A 127 1.66 28.41 12.55
C VAL A 127 0.73 27.31 13.01
N GLN A 128 0.30 26.51 12.05
CA GLN A 128 -0.65 25.42 12.26
C GLN A 128 -0.02 24.08 11.89
N MET A 129 -0.37 23.04 12.60
CA MET A 129 -0.14 21.67 12.22
C MET A 129 -1.48 21.03 11.92
N VAL A 130 -1.63 20.54 10.71
CA VAL A 130 -2.81 19.80 10.25
C VAL A 130 -2.41 18.33 10.17
N GLN A 131 -3.05 17.51 10.97
CA GLN A 131 -2.88 16.06 10.92
C GLN A 131 -4.09 15.45 10.24
N VAL A 132 -3.86 14.73 9.17
CA VAL A 132 -4.90 14.03 8.41
C VAL A 132 -4.65 12.54 8.49
N THR A 133 -5.68 11.80 8.83
CA THR A 133 -5.69 10.34 8.78
C THR A 133 -6.71 9.89 7.74
N MET A 134 -6.27 9.09 6.79
CA MET A 134 -7.11 8.50 5.74
C MET A 134 -7.15 6.99 5.91
N THR A 135 -8.35 6.42 5.77
CA THR A 135 -8.58 4.97 5.83
C THR A 135 -9.32 4.51 4.58
N ASP A 136 -8.73 3.61 3.83
CA ASP A 136 -9.39 2.98 2.68
C ASP A 136 -10.60 2.17 3.17
N PRO A 137 -11.81 2.49 2.73
CA PRO A 137 -13.03 1.81 3.18
C PRO A 137 -13.12 0.35 2.73
N GLN A 138 -12.36 -0.06 1.74
CA GLN A 138 -12.38 -1.43 1.21
C GLN A 138 -11.38 -2.35 1.89
N SER A 139 -10.16 -1.85 2.10
CA SER A 139 -9.06 -2.65 2.64
C SER A 139 -8.79 -2.41 4.13
N GLY A 140 -9.27 -1.29 4.68
CA GLY A 140 -8.93 -0.83 6.03
C GLY A 140 -7.49 -0.29 6.16
N ALA A 141 -6.75 -0.16 5.05
CA ALA A 141 -5.42 0.43 5.07
C ALA A 141 -5.49 1.89 5.52
N THR A 142 -4.66 2.27 6.48
CA THR A 142 -4.69 3.61 7.10
C THR A 142 -3.34 4.29 6.96
N ARG A 143 -3.36 5.60 6.65
CA ARG A 143 -2.18 6.47 6.64
C ARG A 143 -2.49 7.75 7.39
N THR A 144 -1.48 8.26 8.05
CA THR A 144 -1.53 9.55 8.75
C THR A 144 -0.43 10.45 8.20
N LEU A 145 -0.80 11.67 7.88
CA LEU A 145 0.10 12.72 7.40
C LEU A 145 0.00 13.94 8.32
N GLN A 146 1.13 14.51 8.68
CA GLN A 146 1.21 15.76 9.40
C GLN A 146 1.84 16.83 8.50
N MET A 147 1.18 17.97 8.42
CA MET A 147 1.61 19.11 7.62
C MET A 147 1.66 20.35 8.50
N VAL A 148 2.73 21.13 8.35
CA VAL A 148 2.85 22.42 9.03
C VAL A 148 2.59 23.53 8.02
N LYS A 149 1.69 24.44 8.33
CA LYS A 149 1.38 25.63 7.55
C LYS A 149 1.72 26.89 8.33
N SER A 150 2.31 27.84 7.66
CA SER A 150 2.60 29.18 8.18
C SER A 150 2.18 30.24 7.16
N ASN A 151 1.87 31.42 7.66
CA ASN A 151 1.49 32.57 6.82
C ASN A 151 2.74 33.43 6.53
N VAL A 152 3.83 32.80 6.06
CA VAL A 152 5.09 33.48 5.71
C VAL A 152 5.21 33.63 4.20
#